data_1e2407c87c59acbf347022bf5bad59ba
#
_entry.id   1e2407c87c59acbf347022bf5bad59ba
#
_cell.length_a   1.000
_cell.length_b   1.000
_cell.length_c   1.000
_cell.angle_alpha   90.00
_cell.angle_beta   90.00
_cell.angle_gamma   90.00
#
_symmetry.space_group_name_H-M   'P 1'
#
loop_
_entity.id
_entity.type
_entity.pdbx_description
1 polymer ?
#
loop_
_entity_poly.entity_id
_entity_poly.type
_entity_poly.pdbx_seq_one_letter_code
_entity_poly.pdbx_strand_id
1 'polypeptide(L)'
;PLTRANILRQAFKFLGERYGWGHAYNGRDCSGFVSHVYRSMGVQMPRNTSAQAISPVFARTHFEPGDSRDKRMAAVRAMEVGVLIYIPGHVMMYIGDLDGMPYVIHDTNGGSFLGADGEMRSMHLNAVSVTPLLPLRFNKDNDYVDRITNIVRVAKDSP
;
A
#
# COMPACT_ATOMS: atom_id res chain seq x y z
N PRO A 1 5.17 3.48 -20.90
CA PRO A 1 5.77 2.20 -20.51
C PRO A 1 5.64 1.95 -18.99
N LEU A 2 5.56 0.69 -18.62
CA LEU A 2 5.48 0.26 -17.22
C LEU A 2 6.90 0.27 -16.61
N THR A 3 7.32 1.42 -16.10
CA THR A 3 8.62 1.61 -15.44
C THR A 3 8.41 2.14 -14.03
N ARG A 4 9.39 1.94 -13.15
CA ARG A 4 9.36 2.47 -11.77
C ARG A 4 9.16 3.98 -11.76
N ALA A 5 9.87 4.71 -12.63
CA ALA A 5 9.75 6.16 -12.73
C ALA A 5 8.34 6.58 -13.15
N ASN A 6 7.72 5.88 -14.09
CA ASN A 6 6.36 6.20 -14.54
C ASN A 6 5.33 5.84 -13.48
N ILE A 7 5.52 4.75 -12.74
CA ILE A 7 4.66 4.38 -11.61
C ILE A 7 4.67 5.50 -10.56
N LEU A 8 5.85 5.95 -10.13
CA LEU A 8 5.98 7.03 -9.16
C LEU A 8 5.36 8.33 -9.69
N ARG A 9 5.70 8.71 -10.92
CA ARG A 9 5.20 9.93 -11.53
C ARG A 9 3.68 9.95 -11.59
N GLN A 10 3.06 8.83 -11.94
CA GLN A 10 1.61 8.71 -12.02
C GLN A 10 0.97 8.71 -10.62
N ALA A 11 1.56 7.99 -9.67
CA ALA A 11 1.05 7.94 -8.30
C ALA A 11 1.05 9.32 -7.65
N PHE A 12 2.15 10.07 -7.79
CA PHE A 12 2.29 11.40 -7.20
C PHE A 12 1.37 12.47 -7.81
N LYS A 13 0.83 12.25 -9.00
CA LYS A 13 -0.21 13.15 -9.57
C LYS A 13 -1.48 13.18 -8.74
N PHE A 14 -1.77 12.12 -8.01
CA PHE A 14 -2.96 12.02 -7.16
C PHE A 14 -2.72 12.46 -5.71
N LEU A 15 -1.49 12.82 -5.35
CA LEU A 15 -1.17 13.22 -3.98
C LEU A 15 -2.09 14.37 -3.52
N GLY A 16 -2.76 14.18 -2.39
CA GLY A 16 -3.72 15.13 -1.86
C GLY A 16 -5.15 15.01 -2.40
N GLU A 17 -5.39 14.13 -3.40
CA GLU A 17 -6.75 13.89 -3.88
C GLU A 17 -7.59 13.28 -2.76
N ARG A 18 -8.82 13.79 -2.60
CA ARG A 18 -9.71 13.38 -1.53
C ARG A 18 -10.06 11.89 -1.61
N TYR A 19 -10.01 11.23 -0.47
CA TYR A 19 -10.48 9.85 -0.34
C TYR A 19 -12.00 9.77 -0.57
N GLY A 20 -12.43 8.81 -1.38
CA GLY A 20 -13.85 8.55 -1.62
C GLY A 20 -14.13 7.06 -1.59
N TRP A 21 -14.71 6.58 -0.49
CA TRP A 21 -15.08 5.17 -0.35
C TRP A 21 -16.06 4.78 -1.48
N GLY A 22 -15.72 3.71 -2.23
CA GLY A 22 -16.50 3.27 -3.37
C GLY A 22 -16.62 4.31 -4.50
N HIS A 23 -15.65 5.23 -4.65
CA HIS A 23 -15.66 6.38 -5.56
C HIS A 23 -16.70 7.47 -5.23
N ALA A 24 -17.14 7.55 -3.97
CA ALA A 24 -18.04 8.61 -3.52
C ALA A 24 -17.42 10.00 -3.73
N TYR A 25 -18.26 10.99 -4.00
CA TYR A 25 -17.87 12.40 -4.17
C TYR A 25 -16.75 12.64 -5.21
N ASN A 26 -16.70 11.83 -6.28
CA ASN A 26 -15.63 11.86 -7.29
C ASN A 26 -14.22 11.56 -6.73
N GLY A 27 -14.13 11.06 -5.49
CA GLY A 27 -12.89 10.57 -4.91
C GLY A 27 -12.63 9.11 -5.29
N ARG A 28 -11.46 8.62 -4.93
CA ARG A 28 -11.10 7.21 -5.09
C ARG A 28 -10.87 6.57 -3.73
N ASP A 29 -11.15 5.28 -3.63
CA ASP A 29 -10.72 4.48 -2.47
C ASP A 29 -9.31 3.89 -2.72
N CYS A 30 -8.80 3.11 -1.75
CA CYS A 30 -7.44 2.57 -1.80
C CYS A 30 -7.19 1.69 -3.03
N SER A 31 -8.11 0.78 -3.34
CA SER A 31 -8.00 -0.10 -4.51
C SER A 31 -8.22 0.64 -5.83
N GLY A 32 -9.11 1.62 -5.84
CA GLY A 32 -9.35 2.49 -7.00
C GLY A 32 -8.14 3.33 -7.36
N PHE A 33 -7.42 3.83 -6.36
CA PHE A 33 -6.18 4.58 -6.57
C PHE A 33 -5.11 3.72 -7.27
N VAL A 34 -4.77 2.56 -6.73
CA VAL A 34 -3.74 1.70 -7.32
C VAL A 34 -4.15 1.18 -8.69
N SER A 35 -5.43 0.85 -8.89
CA SER A 35 -5.98 0.48 -10.20
C SER A 35 -5.77 1.58 -11.23
N HIS A 36 -6.01 2.82 -10.85
CA HIS A 36 -5.87 3.96 -11.76
C HIS A 36 -4.42 4.20 -12.17
N VAL A 37 -3.50 4.12 -11.20
CA VAL A 37 -2.06 4.25 -11.49
C VAL A 37 -1.63 3.21 -12.53
N TYR A 38 -1.96 1.94 -12.31
CA TYR A 38 -1.56 0.88 -13.22
C TYR A 38 -2.31 0.89 -14.55
N ARG A 39 -3.59 1.29 -14.55
CA ARG A 39 -4.37 1.43 -15.80
C ARG A 39 -3.76 2.46 -16.75
N SER A 40 -3.21 3.53 -16.22
CA SER A 40 -2.52 4.55 -17.04
C SER A 40 -1.33 4.00 -17.81
N MET A 41 -0.83 2.84 -17.40
CA MET A 41 0.29 2.12 -18.03
C MET A 41 -0.18 0.82 -18.71
N GLY A 42 -1.48 0.68 -18.95
CA GLY A 42 -2.05 -0.45 -19.68
C GLY A 42 -2.28 -1.72 -18.85
N VAL A 43 -2.20 -1.65 -17.53
CA VAL A 43 -2.45 -2.81 -16.66
C VAL A 43 -3.86 -2.73 -16.09
N GLN A 44 -4.66 -3.75 -16.36
CA GLN A 44 -5.99 -3.90 -15.78
C GLN A 44 -5.90 -4.64 -14.45
N MET A 45 -6.48 -4.05 -13.39
CA MET A 45 -6.53 -4.66 -12.07
C MET A 45 -7.99 -4.94 -11.66
N PRO A 46 -8.23 -5.99 -10.86
CA PRO A 46 -9.54 -6.17 -10.24
C PRO A 46 -9.97 -4.94 -9.42
N ARG A 47 -11.28 -4.76 -9.23
CA ARG A 47 -11.83 -3.54 -8.62
C ARG A 47 -11.52 -3.40 -7.13
N ASN A 48 -11.56 -4.49 -6.36
CA ASN A 48 -11.43 -4.43 -4.91
C ASN A 48 -10.14 -5.07 -4.39
N THR A 49 -9.76 -4.72 -3.17
CA THR A 49 -8.51 -5.17 -2.55
C THR A 49 -8.39 -6.68 -2.45
N SER A 50 -9.46 -7.38 -2.10
CA SER A 50 -9.42 -8.85 -1.96
C SER A 50 -9.13 -9.53 -3.28
N ALA A 51 -9.78 -9.10 -4.37
CA ALA A 51 -9.56 -9.67 -5.70
C ALA A 51 -8.18 -9.31 -6.27
N GLN A 52 -7.69 -8.10 -6.00
CA GLN A 52 -6.34 -7.68 -6.40
C GLN A 52 -5.27 -8.52 -5.71
N ALA A 53 -5.44 -8.76 -4.41
CA ALA A 53 -4.45 -9.48 -3.59
C ALA A 53 -4.22 -10.92 -4.05
N ILE A 54 -5.21 -11.56 -4.65
CA ILE A 54 -5.15 -12.96 -5.08
C ILE A 54 -5.12 -13.13 -6.61
N SER A 55 -5.00 -12.06 -7.37
CA SER A 55 -5.02 -12.12 -8.83
C SER A 55 -3.89 -13.03 -9.36
N PRO A 56 -4.20 -14.04 -10.16
CA PRO A 56 -3.19 -14.99 -10.65
C PRO A 56 -2.26 -14.41 -11.72
N VAL A 57 -2.60 -13.22 -12.26
CA VAL A 57 -1.77 -12.58 -13.31
C VAL A 57 -0.57 -11.82 -12.76
N PHE A 58 -0.50 -11.64 -11.45
CA PHE A 58 0.61 -10.94 -10.79
C PHE A 58 1.46 -11.88 -9.95
N ALA A 59 2.75 -11.58 -9.85
CA ALA A 59 3.63 -12.28 -8.92
C ALA A 59 3.28 -11.86 -7.49
N ARG A 60 2.97 -12.83 -6.63
CA ARG A 60 2.54 -12.55 -5.26
C ARG A 60 3.24 -13.43 -4.24
N THR A 61 3.42 -12.87 -3.05
CA THR A 61 3.80 -13.62 -1.84
C THR A 61 2.63 -13.53 -0.87
N HIS A 62 2.13 -14.70 -0.43
CA HIS A 62 1.03 -14.79 0.53
C HIS A 62 1.57 -15.08 1.92
N PHE A 63 0.92 -14.49 2.94
CA PHE A 63 1.22 -14.70 4.35
C PHE A 63 0.00 -15.21 5.08
N GLU A 64 0.19 -16.27 5.87
CA GLU A 64 -0.82 -16.80 6.78
C GLU A 64 -0.80 -16.01 8.11
N PRO A 65 -1.91 -16.00 8.87
CA PRO A 65 -1.95 -15.29 10.15
C PRO A 65 -0.85 -15.70 11.14
N GLY A 66 -0.44 -16.97 11.12
CA GLY A 66 0.62 -17.49 11.99
C GLY A 66 2.05 -17.25 11.51
N ASP A 67 2.24 -16.66 10.34
CA ASP A 67 3.58 -16.35 9.83
C ASP A 67 4.27 -15.29 10.69
N SER A 68 5.58 -15.46 10.89
CA SER A 68 6.36 -14.61 11.78
C SER A 68 6.51 -13.20 11.24
N ARG A 69 6.75 -12.25 12.15
CA ARG A 69 7.13 -10.89 11.79
C ARG A 69 8.41 -10.85 10.98
N ASP A 70 9.40 -11.67 11.32
CA ASP A 70 10.68 -11.72 10.61
C ASP A 70 10.49 -12.11 9.14
N LYS A 71 9.61 -13.08 8.87
CA LYS A 71 9.26 -13.48 7.50
C LYS A 71 8.62 -12.32 6.73
N ARG A 72 7.70 -11.61 7.35
CA ARG A 72 7.05 -10.43 6.75
C ARG A 72 8.04 -9.29 6.53
N MET A 73 8.90 -9.01 7.50
CA MET A 73 9.92 -7.96 7.38
C MET A 73 10.95 -8.26 6.30
N ALA A 74 11.36 -9.52 6.14
CA ALA A 74 12.25 -9.92 5.05
C ALA A 74 11.63 -9.61 3.69
N ALA A 75 10.35 -9.90 3.50
CA ALA A 75 9.62 -9.57 2.27
C ALA A 75 9.49 -8.05 2.07
N VAL A 76 9.22 -7.30 3.14
CA VAL A 76 9.17 -5.82 3.08
C VAL A 76 10.52 -5.25 2.66
N ARG A 77 11.62 -5.75 3.20
CA ARG A 77 12.99 -5.29 2.85
C ARG A 77 13.39 -5.63 1.41
N ALA A 78 12.77 -6.65 0.81
CA ALA A 78 13.03 -7.07 -0.57
C ALA A 78 12.14 -6.35 -1.60
N MET A 79 11.20 -5.51 -1.19
CA MET A 79 10.29 -4.83 -2.10
C MET A 79 11.01 -3.86 -3.03
N GLU A 80 10.46 -3.75 -4.23
CA GLU A 80 10.84 -2.75 -5.22
C GLU A 80 9.73 -1.71 -5.37
N VAL A 81 10.08 -0.52 -5.84
CA VAL A 81 9.12 0.56 -6.08
C VAL A 81 7.96 0.08 -6.97
N GLY A 82 6.75 0.39 -6.57
CA GLY A 82 5.52 -0.02 -7.27
C GLY A 82 4.90 -1.30 -6.74
N VAL A 83 5.58 -2.03 -5.87
CA VAL A 83 5.02 -3.23 -5.21
C VAL A 83 3.84 -2.84 -4.34
N LEU A 84 2.79 -3.65 -4.37
CA LEU A 84 1.58 -3.42 -3.59
C LEU A 84 1.56 -4.29 -2.34
N ILE A 85 1.19 -3.67 -1.22
CA ILE A 85 1.11 -4.31 0.09
C ILE A 85 -0.36 -4.36 0.48
N TYR A 86 -0.88 -5.57 0.71
CA TYR A 86 -2.27 -5.81 1.10
C TYR A 86 -2.33 -6.19 2.58
N ILE A 87 -3.19 -5.47 3.30
CA ILE A 87 -3.62 -5.78 4.65
C ILE A 87 -5.16 -5.92 4.62
N PRO A 88 -5.81 -6.46 5.65
CA PRO A 88 -7.26 -6.57 5.62
C PRO A 88 -7.95 -5.23 5.33
N GLY A 89 -8.67 -5.19 4.21
CA GLY A 89 -9.45 -4.02 3.79
C GLY A 89 -8.68 -2.84 3.21
N HIS A 90 -7.36 -2.97 2.99
CA HIS A 90 -6.56 -1.84 2.51
C HIS A 90 -5.39 -2.29 1.63
N VAL A 91 -4.97 -1.41 0.71
CA VAL A 91 -3.79 -1.59 -0.13
C VAL A 91 -2.94 -0.33 -0.14
N MET A 92 -1.63 -0.52 -0.14
CA MET A 92 -0.62 0.54 -0.16
C MET A 92 0.40 0.24 -1.24
N MET A 93 0.96 1.27 -1.85
CA MET A 93 2.05 1.13 -2.83
C MET A 93 3.37 1.54 -2.20
N TYR A 94 4.34 0.66 -2.25
CA TYR A 94 5.71 0.96 -1.80
C TYR A 94 6.40 1.92 -2.78
N ILE A 95 7.00 2.98 -2.26
CA ILE A 95 7.65 4.03 -3.06
C ILE A 95 9.14 4.19 -2.77
N GLY A 96 9.70 3.46 -1.83
CA GLY A 96 11.12 3.50 -1.50
C GLY A 96 11.38 3.64 -0.01
N ASP A 97 12.65 3.54 0.35
CA ASP A 97 13.12 3.74 1.72
C ASP A 97 13.79 5.11 1.86
N LEU A 98 13.64 5.71 3.04
CA LEU A 98 14.40 6.86 3.47
C LEU A 98 14.99 6.57 4.85
N ASP A 99 16.31 6.57 4.96
CA ASP A 99 17.03 6.24 6.20
C ASP A 99 16.58 4.91 6.82
N GLY A 100 16.37 3.89 5.97
CA GLY A 100 15.95 2.56 6.39
C GLY A 100 14.47 2.41 6.71
N MET A 101 13.68 3.48 6.61
CA MET A 101 12.23 3.46 6.79
C MET A 101 11.54 3.28 5.44
N PRO A 102 10.76 2.22 5.24
CA PRO A 102 9.94 2.09 4.04
C PRO A 102 8.77 3.07 4.06
N TYR A 103 8.56 3.75 2.93
CA TYR A 103 7.45 4.66 2.73
C TYR A 103 6.46 4.11 1.72
N VAL A 104 5.20 4.41 1.93
CA VAL A 104 4.11 4.00 1.05
C VAL A 104 3.28 5.22 0.64
N ILE A 105 2.69 5.14 -0.56
CA ILE A 105 1.64 6.05 -0.99
C ILE A 105 0.34 5.26 -1.04
N HIS A 106 -0.71 5.81 -0.45
CA HIS A 106 -2.01 5.15 -0.40
C HIS A 106 -3.14 6.13 -0.28
N ASP A 107 -4.29 5.76 -0.82
CA ASP A 107 -5.52 6.53 -0.65
C ASP A 107 -6.22 6.02 0.59
N THR A 108 -6.31 6.85 1.61
CA THR A 108 -6.72 6.44 2.95
C THR A 108 -7.53 7.54 3.64
N ASN A 109 -8.50 7.13 4.46
CA ASN A 109 -9.21 8.06 5.35
C ASN A 109 -8.37 8.42 6.59
N GLY A 110 -7.34 7.64 6.88
CA GLY A 110 -6.45 7.87 8.01
C GLY A 110 -5.89 6.57 8.57
N GLY A 111 -5.33 6.64 9.74
CA GLY A 111 -4.74 5.51 10.43
C GLY A 111 -4.35 5.86 11.86
N SER A 112 -3.76 4.91 12.54
CA SER A 112 -3.24 5.10 13.90
C SER A 112 -1.75 4.77 13.94
N PHE A 113 -1.07 5.38 14.89
CA PHE A 113 0.35 5.10 15.15
C PHE A 113 0.63 5.21 16.64
N LEU A 114 1.72 4.57 17.07
CA LEU A 114 2.18 4.65 18.45
C LEU A 114 3.11 5.85 18.59
N GLY A 115 2.75 6.79 19.44
CA GLY A 115 3.58 7.96 19.75
C GLY A 115 4.82 7.57 20.57
N ALA A 116 5.78 8.49 20.65
CA ALA A 116 7.01 8.29 21.43
C ALA A 116 6.74 8.08 22.94
N ASP A 117 5.62 8.56 23.44
CA ASP A 117 5.15 8.38 24.82
C ASP A 117 4.43 7.03 25.07
N GLY A 118 4.34 6.16 24.05
CA GLY A 118 3.64 4.89 24.13
C GLY A 118 2.13 4.97 23.97
N GLU A 119 1.58 6.15 23.72
CA GLU A 119 0.15 6.36 23.52
C GLU A 119 -0.24 6.26 22.05
N MET A 120 -1.41 5.63 21.80
CA MET A 120 -1.98 5.56 20.46
C MET A 120 -2.50 6.92 20.01
N ARG A 121 -2.16 7.30 18.79
CA ARG A 121 -2.63 8.53 18.14
C ARG A 121 -3.29 8.21 16.82
N SER A 122 -4.28 8.99 16.45
CA SER A 122 -4.99 8.85 15.18
C SER A 122 -4.59 9.96 14.21
N MET A 123 -4.54 9.60 12.91
CA MET A 123 -4.38 10.55 11.81
C MET A 123 -5.66 10.59 10.99
N HIS A 124 -6.13 11.78 10.68
CA HIS A 124 -7.22 12.00 9.71
C HIS A 124 -6.62 12.57 8.43
N LEU A 125 -6.40 11.70 7.44
CA LEU A 125 -5.78 12.09 6.17
C LEU A 125 -6.82 12.36 5.08
N ASN A 126 -7.75 11.44 4.92
CA ASN A 126 -8.88 11.52 3.99
C ASN A 126 -8.45 11.89 2.55
N ALA A 127 -7.30 11.41 2.13
CA ALA A 127 -6.66 11.74 0.86
C ALA A 127 -5.60 10.71 0.48
N VAL A 128 -5.14 10.80 -0.78
CA VAL A 128 -3.91 10.14 -1.21
C VAL A 128 -2.75 10.77 -0.46
N SER A 129 -2.04 9.97 0.32
CA SER A 129 -1.03 10.41 1.28
C SER A 129 0.21 9.54 1.21
N VAL A 130 1.36 10.14 1.55
CA VAL A 130 2.61 9.41 1.76
C VAL A 130 2.82 9.29 3.26
N THR A 131 3.03 8.05 3.73
CA THR A 131 3.29 7.77 5.14
C THR A 131 4.44 6.78 5.29
N PRO A 132 5.16 6.79 6.43
CA PRO A 132 6.02 5.66 6.78
C PRO A 132 5.15 4.43 7.05
N LEU A 133 5.67 3.24 6.70
CA LEU A 133 4.93 1.98 6.87
C LEU A 133 4.99 1.44 8.31
N LEU A 134 6.19 1.38 8.88
CA LEU A 134 6.42 0.65 10.13
C LEU A 134 5.68 1.21 11.36
N PRO A 135 5.48 2.54 11.50
CA PRO A 135 4.74 3.08 12.64
C PRO A 135 3.24 2.85 12.60
N LEU A 136 2.68 2.49 11.44
CA LEU A 136 1.23 2.35 11.29
C LEU A 136 0.71 1.13 12.03
N ARG A 137 -0.42 1.30 12.76
CA ARG A 137 -1.01 0.29 13.61
C ARG A 137 -2.52 0.23 13.45
N PHE A 138 -3.07 -0.98 13.60
CA PHE A 138 -4.51 -1.19 13.79
C PHE A 138 -4.91 -0.90 15.23
N ASN A 139 -4.09 -1.37 16.19
CA ASN A 139 -4.27 -1.19 17.61
C ASN A 139 -2.90 -1.27 18.31
N LYS A 140 -2.91 -1.26 19.65
CA LYS A 140 -1.72 -1.29 20.48
C LYS A 140 -0.82 -2.53 20.25
N ASP A 141 -1.45 -3.65 19.87
CA ASP A 141 -0.78 -4.97 19.78
C ASP A 141 -0.47 -5.39 18.35
N ASN A 142 -1.11 -4.77 17.33
CA ASN A 142 -0.98 -5.14 15.94
C ASN A 142 -0.63 -3.95 15.05
N ASP A 143 0.54 -3.98 14.45
CA ASP A 143 0.90 -3.02 13.41
C ASP A 143 0.49 -3.52 12.00
N TYR A 144 0.69 -2.68 11.00
CA TYR A 144 0.33 -3.05 9.62
C TYR A 144 1.17 -4.21 9.09
N VAL A 145 2.47 -4.26 9.42
CA VAL A 145 3.36 -5.33 8.94
C VAL A 145 2.90 -6.69 9.45
N ASP A 146 2.50 -6.80 10.71
CA ASP A 146 2.00 -8.05 11.29
C ASP A 146 0.70 -8.54 10.63
N ARG A 147 0.00 -7.66 9.93
CA ARG A 147 -1.28 -7.97 9.27
C ARG A 147 -1.17 -8.08 7.75
N ILE A 148 0.02 -8.00 7.20
CA ILE A 148 0.21 -8.20 5.75
C ILE A 148 -0.28 -9.58 5.35
N THR A 149 -1.19 -9.62 4.39
CA THR A 149 -1.73 -10.87 3.81
C THR A 149 -1.05 -11.22 2.50
N ASN A 150 -0.71 -10.23 1.69
CA ASN A 150 -0.07 -10.42 0.40
C ASN A 150 0.84 -9.24 0.06
N ILE A 151 1.93 -9.56 -0.62
CA ILE A 151 2.76 -8.58 -1.32
C ILE A 151 2.72 -8.93 -2.80
N VAL A 152 2.32 -7.99 -3.64
CA VAL A 152 2.04 -8.22 -5.06
C VAL A 152 2.95 -7.35 -5.91
N ARG A 153 3.64 -7.99 -6.84
CA ARG A 153 4.46 -7.32 -7.83
C ARG A 153 3.74 -7.33 -9.18
N VAL A 154 3.35 -6.15 -9.64
CA VAL A 154 2.63 -5.95 -10.90
C VAL A 154 3.59 -5.80 -12.06
N ALA A 155 4.67 -5.04 -11.87
CA ALA A 155 5.70 -4.84 -12.89
C ALA A 155 6.69 -6.01 -12.90
N LYS A 156 6.98 -6.57 -14.08
CA LYS A 156 8.15 -7.41 -14.28
C LYS A 156 9.41 -6.54 -14.20
N ASP A 157 10.55 -7.18 -13.91
CA ASP A 157 11.84 -6.48 -13.85
C ASP A 157 11.99 -5.55 -15.05
N SER A 158 12.01 -4.27 -14.77
CA SER A 158 12.38 -3.23 -15.73
C SER A 158 13.65 -2.58 -15.24
N PRO A 159 14.61 -2.42 -16.11
CA PRO A 159 15.80 -1.65 -15.75
C PRO A 159 15.46 -0.22 -15.35
#